data_02c7e12460ebe9fe4c34a8754d06c39e
#
_entry.id   02c7e12460ebe9fe4c34a8754d06c39e
#
_cell.length_a   1.000
_cell.length_b   1.000
_cell.length_c   1.000
_cell.angle_alpha   90.00
_cell.angle_beta   90.00
_cell.angle_gamma   90.00
#
_symmetry.space_group_name_H-M   'P 1'
#
loop_
_entity.id
_entity.type
_entity.pdbx_description
1 polymer ?
#
loop_
_entity_poly.entity_id
_entity_poly.type
_entity_poly.pdbx_seq_one_letter_code
_entity_poly.pdbx_strand_id
1 'polypeptide(L)' 'MNTYTLEQVQEHDKPGDCWLIIDTHIYDVTEFANIHPGGKALIHSVAGQDATDYFYELHREEILLEVGDEFVIGELTNI' A
#
# COMPACT_ATOMS: atom_id res chain seq x y z
N MET A 1 1.39 10.27 -14.33
CA MET A 1 1.53 9.57 -13.03
C MET A 1 2.96 9.12 -12.85
N ASN A 2 3.48 9.23 -11.64
CA ASN A 2 4.84 8.77 -11.34
C ASN A 2 4.94 7.25 -11.44
N THR A 3 6.13 6.76 -11.73
CA THR A 3 6.39 5.32 -11.74
C THR A 3 7.54 5.01 -10.78
N TYR A 4 7.46 3.85 -10.15
CA TYR A 4 8.45 3.40 -9.19
C TYR A 4 8.76 1.92 -9.42
N THR A 5 9.99 1.53 -9.16
CA THR A 5 10.38 0.12 -9.21
C THR A 5 10.00 -0.59 -7.93
N LEU A 6 9.96 -1.91 -7.97
CA LEU A 6 9.73 -2.71 -6.76
C LEU A 6 10.80 -2.39 -5.69
N GLU A 7 12.04 -2.22 -6.11
CA GLU A 7 13.12 -1.90 -5.19
C GLU A 7 12.88 -0.58 -4.47
N GLN A 8 12.37 0.42 -5.19
CA GLN A 8 12.03 1.72 -4.58
C GLN A 8 10.91 1.56 -3.56
N VAL A 9 9.88 0.78 -3.89
CA VAL A 9 8.76 0.53 -2.97
C VAL A 9 9.26 -0.16 -1.71
N GLN A 10 10.17 -1.12 -1.85
CA GLN A 10 10.71 -1.89 -0.72
C GLN A 10 11.45 -1.03 0.29
N GLU A 11 11.90 0.14 -0.09
CA GLU A 11 12.55 1.08 0.82
C GLU A 11 11.56 1.72 1.81
N HIS A 12 10.27 1.68 1.48
CA HIS A 12 9.20 2.28 2.28
C HIS A 12 8.42 1.22 3.03
N ASP A 13 9.09 0.53 3.93
CA ASP A 13 8.56 -0.65 4.63
C ASP A 13 8.42 -0.48 6.15
N LYS A 14 8.36 0.76 6.62
CA LYS A 14 8.34 1.08 8.05
C LYS A 14 7.04 1.76 8.46
N PRO A 15 6.67 1.70 9.74
CA PRO A 15 5.44 2.36 10.22
C PRO A 15 5.35 3.85 9.91
N GLY A 16 6.45 4.56 9.95
CA GLY A 16 6.50 6.00 9.63
C GLY A 16 6.70 6.30 8.15
N ASP A 17 6.83 5.28 7.32
CA ASP A 17 7.10 5.43 5.89
C ASP A 17 6.66 4.13 5.22
N CYS A 18 5.38 4.05 4.89
CA CYS A 18 4.75 2.80 4.50
C CYS A 18 4.07 2.91 3.14
N TRP A 19 4.64 2.23 2.14
CA TRP A 19 4.06 2.09 0.82
C TRP A 19 3.68 0.64 0.58
N LEU A 20 2.66 0.41 -0.24
CA LEU A 20 2.31 -0.93 -0.69
C LEU A 20 1.78 -0.90 -2.11
N ILE A 21 1.72 -2.07 -2.72
CA ILE A 21 1.28 -2.23 -4.11
C ILE A 21 -0.03 -3.01 -4.10
N ILE A 22 -1.02 -2.49 -4.83
CA ILE A 22 -2.27 -3.21 -5.09
C ILE A 22 -2.59 -3.00 -6.57
N ASP A 23 -2.70 -4.09 -7.32
CA ASP A 23 -3.02 -4.06 -8.75
C ASP A 23 -2.10 -3.12 -9.52
N THR A 24 -0.80 -3.22 -9.31
CA THR A 24 0.25 -2.40 -9.92
C THR A 24 0.24 -0.93 -9.52
N HIS A 25 -0.73 -0.48 -8.73
CA HIS A 25 -0.76 0.88 -8.20
C HIS A 25 -0.04 0.94 -6.86
N ILE A 26 0.67 2.03 -6.64
CA ILE A 26 1.43 2.24 -5.41
C ILE A 26 0.67 3.21 -4.52
N TYR A 27 0.48 2.80 -3.27
CA TYR A 27 -0.24 3.57 -2.26
C TYR A 27 0.71 3.96 -1.14
N ASP A 28 0.73 5.25 -0.80
CA ASP A 28 1.39 5.70 0.42
C ASP A 28 0.35 5.68 1.52
N VAL A 29 0.41 4.67 2.36
CA VAL A 29 -0.59 4.44 3.41
C VAL A 29 -0.06 4.77 4.80
N THR A 30 1.00 5.55 4.89
CA THR A 30 1.61 5.93 6.16
C THR A 30 0.59 6.57 7.10
N GLU A 31 -0.11 7.59 6.63
CA GLU A 31 -1.13 8.28 7.42
C GLU A 31 -2.36 7.42 7.64
N PHE A 32 -2.78 6.72 6.60
CA PHE A 32 -3.96 5.86 6.67
C PHE A 32 -3.81 4.79 7.73
N ALA A 33 -2.63 4.18 7.81
CA ALA A 33 -2.35 3.14 8.82
C ALA A 33 -2.53 3.67 10.23
N ASN A 34 -2.22 4.93 10.46
CA ASN A 34 -2.35 5.55 11.78
C ASN A 34 -3.80 5.88 12.18
N ILE A 35 -4.64 6.16 11.20
CA ILE A 35 -6.03 6.56 11.47
C ILE A 35 -7.02 5.40 11.37
N HIS A 36 -6.59 4.22 10.96
CA HIS A 36 -7.46 3.06 10.78
C HIS A 36 -7.26 2.04 11.91
N PRO A 37 -8.06 2.12 12.99
CA PRO A 37 -7.93 1.19 14.11
C PRO A 37 -8.15 -0.25 13.65
N GLY A 38 -7.31 -1.16 14.09
CA GLY A 38 -7.41 -2.56 13.71
C GLY A 38 -6.74 -2.90 12.38
N GLY A 39 -6.51 -1.91 11.51
CA GLY A 39 -5.81 -2.12 10.25
C GLY A 39 -4.32 -1.85 10.30
N LYS A 40 -3.87 -1.14 11.34
CA LYS A 40 -2.49 -0.69 11.46
C LYS A 40 -1.47 -1.83 11.39
N ALA A 41 -1.62 -2.83 12.24
CA ALA A 41 -0.68 -3.95 12.27
C ALA A 41 -0.70 -4.74 10.95
N LEU A 42 -1.89 -4.88 10.38
CA LEU A 42 -2.10 -5.57 9.12
C LEU A 42 -1.36 -4.87 7.98
N ILE A 43 -1.56 -3.57 7.87
CA ILE A 43 -0.92 -2.75 6.83
C ILE A 43 0.59 -2.78 7.01
N HIS A 44 1.09 -2.65 8.23
CA HIS A 44 2.52 -2.68 8.49
C HIS A 44 3.14 -4.03 8.14
N SER A 45 2.39 -5.12 8.25
CA SER A 45 2.91 -6.45 7.94
C SER A 45 3.20 -6.63 6.45
N VAL A 46 2.57 -5.85 5.57
CA VAL A 46 2.76 -5.93 4.12
C VAL A 46 3.44 -4.67 3.55
N ALA A 47 3.95 -3.83 4.42
CA ALA A 47 4.63 -2.59 4.00
C ALA A 47 5.79 -2.89 3.06
N GLY A 48 5.91 -2.12 1.99
CA GLY A 48 6.97 -2.27 1.00
C GLY A 48 6.79 -3.45 0.06
N GLN A 49 5.62 -4.09 0.07
CA GLN A 49 5.37 -5.32 -0.68
C GLN A 49 4.15 -5.19 -1.59
N ASP A 50 4.01 -6.17 -2.49
CA ASP A 50 2.79 -6.33 -3.27
C ASP A 50 1.75 -7.00 -2.38
N ALA A 51 0.72 -6.25 -2.03
CA ALA A 51 -0.33 -6.68 -1.12
C ALA A 51 -1.63 -7.05 -1.86
N THR A 52 -1.58 -7.18 -3.18
CA THR A 52 -2.76 -7.43 -4.01
C THR A 52 -3.56 -8.64 -3.52
N ASP A 53 -2.92 -9.80 -3.50
CA ASP A 53 -3.59 -11.04 -3.11
C ASP A 53 -4.08 -10.98 -1.67
N TYR A 54 -3.28 -10.39 -0.81
CA TYR A 54 -3.59 -10.25 0.60
C TYR A 54 -4.91 -9.50 0.81
N PHE A 55 -5.08 -8.38 0.13
CA PHE A 55 -6.28 -7.57 0.27
C PHE A 55 -7.51 -8.27 -0.30
N TYR A 56 -7.38 -8.91 -1.45
CA TYR A 56 -8.51 -9.61 -2.05
C TYR A 56 -8.90 -10.88 -1.29
N GLU A 57 -7.93 -11.66 -0.83
CA GLU A 57 -8.20 -12.89 -0.09
C GLU A 57 -8.88 -12.64 1.26
N LEU A 58 -8.54 -11.55 1.91
CA LEU A 58 -9.10 -11.20 3.21
C LEU A 58 -10.34 -10.32 3.10
N HIS A 59 -10.91 -10.20 1.92
CA HIS A 59 -12.09 -9.36 1.67
C HIS A 59 -11.90 -7.93 2.18
N ARG A 60 -10.72 -7.35 1.88
CA ARG A 60 -10.39 -5.99 2.29
C ARG A 60 -10.71 -4.95 1.23
N GLU A 61 -11.68 -5.26 0.38
CA GLU A 61 -12.14 -4.32 -0.65
C GLU A 61 -12.66 -3.02 -0.03
N GLU A 62 -13.24 -3.10 1.15
CA GLU A 62 -13.71 -1.92 1.87
C GLU A 62 -12.56 -0.98 2.22
N ILE A 63 -11.40 -1.54 2.60
CA ILE A 63 -10.22 -0.74 2.88
C ILE A 63 -9.71 -0.09 1.60
N LEU A 64 -9.73 -0.84 0.50
CA LEU A 64 -9.35 -0.30 -0.81
C LEU A 64 -10.24 0.87 -1.21
N LEU A 65 -11.54 0.76 -0.97
CA LEU A 65 -12.48 1.84 -1.28
C LEU A 65 -12.23 3.07 -0.39
N GLU A 66 -11.90 2.87 0.87
CA GLU A 66 -11.56 3.97 1.78
C GLU A 66 -10.25 4.65 1.38
N VAL A 67 -9.24 3.85 0.99
CA VAL A 67 -7.98 4.38 0.52
C VAL A 67 -8.18 5.10 -0.81
N GLY A 68 -8.90 4.45 -1.75
CA GLY A 68 -9.26 5.04 -3.03
C GLY A 68 -8.10 5.68 -3.75
N ASP A 69 -8.41 6.68 -4.56
CA ASP A 69 -7.39 7.39 -5.33
C ASP A 69 -6.61 8.41 -4.50
N GLU A 70 -7.08 8.71 -3.31
CA GLU A 70 -6.46 9.72 -2.45
C GLU A 70 -5.03 9.38 -2.06
N PHE A 71 -4.73 8.10 -1.88
CA PHE A 71 -3.42 7.65 -1.42
C PHE A 71 -2.55 7.07 -2.53
N VAL A 72 -3.05 7.03 -3.76
CA VAL A 72 -2.25 6.55 -4.89
C VAL A 72 -1.19 7.59 -5.24
N ILE A 73 0.07 7.15 -5.27
CA ILE A 73 1.19 8.03 -5.61
C ILE A 73 1.84 7.68 -6.95
N GLY A 74 1.51 6.54 -7.52
CA GLY A 74 2.12 6.15 -8.78
C GLY A 74 1.79 4.72 -9.18
N GLU A 75 2.53 4.24 -10.14
CA GLU A 75 2.40 2.88 -10.68
C GLU A 75 3.73 2.15 -10.62
N LEU A 76 3.65 0.84 -10.49
CA LEU A 76 4.83 -0.02 -10.52
C LEU A 76 5.37 -0.10 -11.94
N THR A 77 6.68 0.01 -12.09
CA THR A 77 7.36 -0.21 -13.36
C THR A 77 8.37 -1.34 -13.22
N ASN A 78 8.62 -2.03 -14.32
CA ASN A 78 9.60 -3.10 -14.37
C ASN A 78 11.00 -2.61 -14.77
N ILE A 79 11.15 -1.33 -15.00
CA ILE A 79 12.40 -0.76 -15.50
C ILE A 79 13.20 -0.12 -14.39
#